data_696c6a4c518311b578a7a8a2d659f1b4
#
_entry.id   696c6a4c518311b578a7a8a2d659f1b4
#
_cell.length_a   1.000
_cell.length_b   1.000
_cell.length_c   1.000
_cell.angle_alpha   90.00
_cell.angle_beta   90.00
_cell.angle_gamma   90.00
#
_symmetry.space_group_name_H-M   'P 1'
#
loop_
_entity.id
_entity.type
_entity.pdbx_description
1 polymer ?
#
loop_
_entity_poly.entity_id
_entity_poly.type
_entity_poly.pdbx_seq_one_letter_code
_entity_poly.pdbx_strand_id
1 'polypeptide(L)'
;ANSLDLVGRVTYVDDDYQNMTFGAFMGLLRADRTKIHPKYLFSMLQSQNAKDYYKSVAKTTTNISNITFEDLGNFVFPLPSLEEQMKIVSEIDSYRQIVESARTVLANYMPKIRCSSTEYMTLDNISIFKPSKEEVKDISDDTFVSFVPMATLNTFDAAFSATEERKISDVRTGFTYFKDNDILLAKITPCFENGKAGIARNLTNGIGFGSTEYIVIRANTSLVYPEWIFYHINTPEFIEGGRAFMTGTAGQQRVDINYVKQYRIPVPPLEEQKKILDQISYEQSLIEPSKQLIKVFTAKIETRIKEVWGE
;
A
#
# COMPACT_ATOMS: atom_id res chain seq x y z
N ALA A 1 -13.16 -11.97 -16.53
CA ALA A 1 -12.31 -11.00 -15.82
C ALA A 1 -12.06 -9.79 -16.74
N ASN A 2 -11.83 -8.60 -16.18
CA ASN A 2 -11.60 -7.36 -16.93
C ASN A 2 -10.16 -7.24 -17.46
N SER A 3 -9.29 -8.17 -17.13
CA SER A 3 -7.92 -8.28 -17.65
C SER A 3 -7.44 -9.72 -17.58
N LEU A 4 -6.43 -10.05 -18.38
CA LEU A 4 -5.81 -11.37 -18.38
C LEU A 4 -5.19 -11.74 -17.02
N ASP A 5 -4.66 -10.76 -16.28
CA ASP A 5 -4.07 -10.99 -14.95
C ASP A 5 -5.09 -11.33 -13.85
N LEU A 6 -6.36 -11.08 -14.12
CA LEU A 6 -7.45 -11.41 -13.19
C LEU A 6 -8.10 -12.77 -13.48
N VAL A 7 -7.75 -13.40 -14.60
CA VAL A 7 -8.27 -14.73 -14.97
C VAL A 7 -7.71 -15.78 -14.03
N GLY A 8 -8.54 -16.73 -13.62
CA GLY A 8 -8.14 -17.85 -12.77
C GLY A 8 -7.91 -17.47 -11.31
N ARG A 9 -8.42 -16.34 -10.82
CA ARG A 9 -8.46 -16.06 -9.39
C ARG A 9 -9.33 -17.09 -8.69
N VAL A 10 -8.77 -17.72 -7.68
CA VAL A 10 -9.42 -18.80 -6.92
C VAL A 10 -9.51 -18.40 -5.47
N THR A 11 -10.65 -18.68 -4.85
CA THR A 11 -10.85 -18.60 -3.40
C THR A 11 -11.34 -19.95 -2.87
N TYR A 12 -11.09 -20.19 -1.61
CA TYR A 12 -11.57 -21.36 -0.90
C TYR A 12 -12.78 -20.98 -0.05
N VAL A 13 -13.85 -21.78 -0.17
CA VAL A 13 -15.04 -21.62 0.68
C VAL A 13 -14.85 -22.57 1.87
N ASP A 14 -14.65 -22.02 3.04
CA ASP A 14 -14.23 -22.72 4.27
C ASP A 14 -15.38 -23.04 5.22
N ASP A 15 -16.57 -22.47 4.97
CA ASP A 15 -17.76 -22.67 5.79
C ASP A 15 -19.04 -22.82 4.93
N ASP A 16 -20.14 -23.27 5.55
CA ASP A 16 -21.45 -23.36 4.92
C ASP A 16 -22.19 -22.01 4.99
N TYR A 17 -22.03 -21.21 3.95
CA TYR A 17 -22.73 -19.93 3.82
C TYR A 17 -24.17 -20.17 3.31
N GLN A 18 -25.13 -20.04 4.22
CA GLN A 18 -26.54 -20.15 3.86
C GLN A 18 -27.04 -18.88 3.13
N ASN A 19 -27.88 -19.09 2.11
CA ASN A 19 -28.50 -18.01 1.32
C ASN A 19 -27.50 -17.14 0.55
N MET A 20 -26.29 -17.64 0.26
CA MET A 20 -25.31 -16.97 -0.58
C MET A 20 -25.18 -17.64 -1.95
N THR A 21 -24.85 -16.85 -2.95
CA THR A 21 -24.53 -17.30 -4.31
C THR A 21 -23.28 -16.58 -4.79
N PHE A 22 -22.76 -17.01 -5.91
CA PHE A 22 -21.55 -16.41 -6.52
C PHE A 22 -21.90 -15.71 -7.83
N GLY A 23 -21.03 -14.79 -8.27
CA GLY A 23 -21.26 -13.97 -9.46
C GLY A 23 -21.26 -14.80 -10.76
N ALA A 24 -21.96 -14.33 -11.78
CA ALA A 24 -22.17 -15.02 -13.05
C ALA A 24 -20.86 -15.39 -13.81
N PHE A 25 -19.76 -14.72 -13.51
CA PHE A 25 -18.43 -15.00 -14.10
C PHE A 25 -17.53 -15.84 -13.22
N MET A 26 -18.08 -16.46 -12.19
CA MET A 26 -17.37 -17.38 -11.30
C MET A 26 -17.84 -18.81 -11.57
N GLY A 27 -16.90 -19.77 -11.43
CA GLY A 27 -17.20 -21.20 -11.47
C GLY A 27 -17.02 -21.82 -10.08
N LEU A 28 -17.88 -22.75 -9.72
CA LEU A 28 -17.76 -23.54 -8.50
C LEU A 28 -17.13 -24.90 -8.82
N LEU A 29 -16.03 -25.23 -8.11
CA LEU A 29 -15.37 -26.53 -8.16
C LEU A 29 -15.58 -27.26 -6.84
N ARG A 30 -15.99 -28.52 -6.90
CA ARG A 30 -16.08 -29.39 -5.74
C ARG A 30 -15.11 -30.55 -5.90
N ALA A 31 -14.22 -30.73 -4.92
CA ALA A 31 -13.26 -31.81 -4.91
C ALA A 31 -13.97 -33.17 -4.64
N ASP A 32 -13.59 -34.20 -5.43
CA ASP A 32 -13.88 -35.58 -5.05
C ASP A 32 -12.95 -35.96 -3.90
N ARG A 33 -13.49 -35.91 -2.67
CA ARG A 33 -12.71 -36.12 -1.44
C ARG A 33 -12.13 -37.54 -1.31
N THR A 34 -12.55 -38.50 -2.15
CA THR A 34 -11.96 -39.82 -2.20
C THR A 34 -10.60 -39.84 -2.93
N LYS A 35 -10.31 -38.79 -3.71
CA LYS A 35 -9.08 -38.67 -4.56
C LYS A 35 -8.23 -37.48 -4.22
N ILE A 36 -8.86 -36.34 -3.85
CA ILE A 36 -8.15 -35.10 -3.66
C ILE A 36 -8.65 -34.34 -2.45
N HIS A 37 -7.72 -33.87 -1.60
CA HIS A 37 -8.01 -32.97 -0.51
C HIS A 37 -8.40 -31.58 -1.03
N PRO A 38 -9.52 -30.95 -0.59
CA PRO A 38 -10.00 -29.68 -1.15
C PRO A 38 -8.97 -28.54 -1.10
N LYS A 39 -8.26 -28.39 0.02
CA LYS A 39 -7.22 -27.37 0.16
C LYS A 39 -5.97 -27.66 -0.65
N TYR A 40 -5.69 -28.94 -0.96
CA TYR A 40 -4.63 -29.30 -1.89
C TYR A 40 -4.99 -28.83 -3.31
N LEU A 41 -6.20 -29.15 -3.78
CA LEU A 41 -6.73 -28.64 -5.04
C LEU A 41 -6.64 -27.13 -5.11
N PHE A 42 -7.09 -26.44 -4.07
CA PHE A 42 -7.01 -24.98 -3.95
C PHE A 42 -5.56 -24.49 -4.12
N SER A 43 -4.59 -25.12 -3.48
CA SER A 43 -3.16 -24.74 -3.58
C SER A 43 -2.61 -24.96 -4.98
N MET A 44 -2.98 -26.05 -5.65
CA MET A 44 -2.57 -26.33 -7.04
C MET A 44 -3.16 -25.30 -8.02
N LEU A 45 -4.43 -24.94 -7.84
CA LEU A 45 -5.11 -23.95 -8.67
C LEU A 45 -4.60 -22.51 -8.45
N GLN A 46 -3.94 -22.21 -7.34
CA GLN A 46 -3.28 -20.94 -7.06
C GLN A 46 -1.80 -20.90 -7.50
N SER A 47 -1.21 -22.03 -7.88
CA SER A 47 0.19 -22.14 -8.25
C SER A 47 0.55 -21.22 -9.42
N GLN A 48 1.85 -20.93 -9.59
CA GLN A 48 2.32 -20.19 -10.76
C GLN A 48 2.06 -20.97 -12.05
N ASN A 49 2.27 -22.28 -12.02
CA ASN A 49 1.98 -23.19 -13.14
C ASN A 49 0.51 -23.10 -13.58
N ALA A 50 -0.42 -23.04 -12.63
CA ALA A 50 -1.84 -22.84 -12.93
C ALA A 50 -2.11 -21.47 -13.56
N LYS A 51 -1.51 -20.40 -13.01
CA LYS A 51 -1.66 -19.04 -13.56
C LYS A 51 -1.13 -18.94 -14.99
N ASP A 52 0.01 -19.56 -15.27
CA ASP A 52 0.61 -19.57 -16.60
C ASP A 52 -0.26 -20.38 -17.59
N TYR A 53 -0.79 -21.52 -17.13
CA TYR A 53 -1.75 -22.28 -17.89
C TYR A 53 -3.01 -21.47 -18.20
N TYR A 54 -3.61 -20.82 -17.21
CA TYR A 54 -4.81 -19.98 -17.42
C TYR A 54 -4.56 -18.87 -18.45
N LYS A 55 -3.41 -18.23 -18.39
CA LYS A 55 -3.02 -17.20 -19.37
C LYS A 55 -2.90 -17.78 -20.79
N SER A 56 -2.40 -19.02 -20.92
CA SER A 56 -2.21 -19.68 -22.22
C SER A 56 -3.52 -20.08 -22.91
N VAL A 57 -4.55 -20.45 -22.12
CA VAL A 57 -5.85 -20.92 -22.66
C VAL A 57 -6.95 -19.87 -22.61
N ALA A 58 -6.70 -18.74 -21.95
CA ALA A 58 -7.70 -17.69 -21.82
C ALA A 58 -8.12 -17.09 -23.16
N LYS A 59 -9.41 -17.00 -23.39
CA LYS A 59 -10.00 -16.29 -24.52
C LYS A 59 -10.23 -14.85 -24.16
N THR A 60 -9.56 -13.93 -24.87
CA THR A 60 -9.64 -12.49 -24.62
C THR A 60 -10.42 -11.82 -25.76
N THR A 61 -11.43 -11.05 -25.42
CA THR A 61 -12.10 -10.08 -26.27
C THR A 61 -11.74 -8.66 -25.80
N THR A 62 -12.23 -7.63 -26.45
CA THR A 62 -11.79 -6.24 -26.27
C THR A 62 -11.67 -5.78 -24.80
N ASN A 63 -12.47 -6.33 -23.88
CA ASN A 63 -12.47 -5.93 -22.46
C ASN A 63 -12.74 -7.08 -21.48
N ILE A 64 -12.78 -8.34 -21.94
CA ILE A 64 -13.12 -9.48 -21.09
C ILE A 64 -12.19 -10.65 -21.44
N SER A 65 -11.55 -11.21 -20.42
CA SER A 65 -10.82 -12.46 -20.51
C SER A 65 -11.50 -13.52 -19.66
N ASN A 66 -11.69 -14.72 -20.20
CA ASN A 66 -12.28 -15.87 -19.48
C ASN A 66 -11.62 -17.18 -19.87
N ILE A 67 -11.83 -18.19 -19.03
CA ILE A 67 -11.51 -19.59 -19.29
C ILE A 67 -12.80 -20.42 -19.17
N THR A 68 -12.91 -21.48 -19.94
CA THR A 68 -14.05 -22.39 -19.87
C THR A 68 -13.82 -23.49 -18.86
N PHE A 69 -14.88 -24.21 -18.43
CA PHE A 69 -14.73 -25.40 -17.61
C PHE A 69 -13.98 -26.54 -18.34
N GLU A 70 -14.08 -26.61 -19.65
CA GLU A 70 -13.33 -27.55 -20.48
C GLU A 70 -11.82 -27.23 -20.43
N ASP A 71 -11.44 -25.95 -20.62
CA ASP A 71 -10.07 -25.51 -20.50
C ASP A 71 -9.52 -25.83 -19.10
N LEU A 72 -10.32 -25.57 -18.05
CA LEU A 72 -9.91 -25.85 -16.68
C LEU A 72 -9.78 -27.36 -16.41
N GLY A 73 -10.65 -28.19 -17.00
CA GLY A 73 -10.62 -29.64 -16.86
C GLY A 73 -9.38 -30.30 -17.51
N ASN A 74 -8.74 -29.61 -18.44
CA ASN A 74 -7.51 -30.06 -19.10
C ASN A 74 -6.23 -29.67 -18.35
N PHE A 75 -6.35 -28.92 -17.24
CA PHE A 75 -5.20 -28.57 -16.41
C PHE A 75 -4.70 -29.78 -15.64
N VAL A 76 -3.46 -30.19 -15.91
CA VAL A 76 -2.82 -31.35 -15.29
C VAL A 76 -1.88 -30.86 -14.18
N PHE A 77 -1.95 -31.50 -13.01
CA PHE A 77 -1.10 -31.21 -11.86
C PHE A 77 -0.74 -32.50 -11.10
N PRO A 78 0.35 -32.52 -10.31
CA PRO A 78 0.73 -33.68 -9.51
C PRO A 78 -0.37 -34.08 -8.53
N LEU A 79 -0.64 -35.37 -8.41
CA LEU A 79 -1.65 -35.92 -7.51
C LEU A 79 -1.05 -37.05 -6.66
N PRO A 80 -0.30 -36.73 -5.58
CA PRO A 80 0.22 -37.71 -4.65
C PRO A 80 -0.89 -38.41 -3.85
N SER A 81 -0.53 -39.34 -2.98
CA SER A 81 -1.50 -40.01 -2.10
C SER A 81 -2.23 -39.00 -1.20
N LEU A 82 -3.45 -39.30 -0.77
CA LEU A 82 -4.21 -38.44 0.16
C LEU A 82 -3.45 -38.15 1.44
N GLU A 83 -2.67 -39.11 1.95
CA GLU A 83 -1.82 -38.91 3.13
C GLU A 83 -0.77 -37.82 2.88
N GLU A 84 -0.10 -37.87 1.72
CA GLU A 84 0.90 -36.87 1.36
C GLU A 84 0.26 -35.51 1.06
N GLN A 85 -0.92 -35.49 0.41
CA GLN A 85 -1.69 -34.25 0.23
C GLN A 85 -2.03 -33.59 1.57
N MET A 86 -2.43 -34.36 2.58
CA MET A 86 -2.73 -33.85 3.93
C MET A 86 -1.49 -33.24 4.61
N LYS A 87 -0.31 -33.88 4.46
CA LYS A 87 0.96 -33.33 4.99
C LYS A 87 1.29 -31.99 4.33
N ILE A 88 1.22 -31.91 3.01
CA ILE A 88 1.45 -30.69 2.24
C ILE A 88 0.49 -29.58 2.66
N VAL A 89 -0.81 -29.91 2.77
CA VAL A 89 -1.84 -28.94 3.20
C VAL A 89 -1.58 -28.44 4.60
N SER A 90 -1.27 -29.33 5.55
CA SER A 90 -0.98 -28.95 6.95
C SER A 90 0.18 -27.97 7.04
N GLU A 91 1.25 -28.20 6.26
CA GLU A 91 2.41 -27.30 6.20
C GLU A 91 2.04 -25.93 5.60
N ILE A 92 1.41 -25.93 4.42
CA ILE A 92 0.98 -24.70 3.74
C ILE A 92 0.00 -23.89 4.59
N ASP A 93 -0.96 -24.53 5.25
CA ASP A 93 -1.94 -23.86 6.11
C ASP A 93 -1.27 -23.23 7.34
N SER A 94 -0.25 -23.89 7.91
CA SER A 94 0.53 -23.27 9.00
C SER A 94 1.23 -21.98 8.55
N TYR A 95 1.80 -21.96 7.36
CA TYR A 95 2.42 -20.76 6.79
C TYR A 95 1.38 -19.68 6.44
N ARG A 96 0.23 -20.06 5.88
CA ARG A 96 -0.88 -19.13 5.62
C ARG A 96 -1.37 -18.46 6.90
N GLN A 97 -1.51 -19.21 7.98
CA GLN A 97 -1.94 -18.66 9.26
C GLN A 97 -0.96 -17.60 9.79
N ILE A 98 0.35 -17.81 9.64
CA ILE A 98 1.36 -16.82 10.02
C ILE A 98 1.21 -15.56 9.14
N VAL A 99 1.05 -15.72 7.84
CA VAL A 99 0.88 -14.60 6.91
C VAL A 99 -0.38 -13.79 7.23
N GLU A 100 -1.51 -14.45 7.48
CA GLU A 100 -2.77 -13.76 7.81
C GLU A 100 -2.72 -13.08 9.18
N SER A 101 -2.08 -13.70 10.17
CA SER A 101 -1.86 -13.07 11.48
C SER A 101 -1.00 -11.82 11.36
N ALA A 102 0.09 -11.88 10.60
CA ALA A 102 0.97 -10.74 10.34
C ALA A 102 0.24 -9.61 9.56
N ARG A 103 -0.59 -9.96 8.57
CA ARG A 103 -1.44 -9.00 7.86
C ARG A 103 -2.44 -8.33 8.78
N THR A 104 -3.06 -9.10 9.67
CA THR A 104 -4.01 -8.58 10.66
C THR A 104 -3.35 -7.56 11.60
N VAL A 105 -2.14 -7.84 12.06
CA VAL A 105 -1.36 -6.88 12.86
C VAL A 105 -1.14 -5.58 12.10
N LEU A 106 -0.64 -5.67 10.85
CA LEU A 106 -0.38 -4.49 10.01
C LEU A 106 -1.64 -3.70 9.67
N ALA A 107 -2.76 -4.38 9.40
CA ALA A 107 -4.02 -3.72 9.02
C ALA A 107 -4.71 -3.03 10.19
N ASN A 108 -4.54 -3.54 11.40
CA ASN A 108 -5.23 -3.03 12.60
C ASN A 108 -4.39 -2.02 13.39
N TYR A 109 -3.08 -1.93 13.10
CA TYR A 109 -2.27 -0.94 13.77
C TYR A 109 -2.48 0.44 13.16
N MET A 110 -2.94 1.36 13.98
CA MET A 110 -2.98 2.78 13.67
C MET A 110 -2.39 3.56 14.85
N PRO A 111 -1.35 4.37 14.64
CA PRO A 111 -0.81 5.22 15.68
C PRO A 111 -1.91 6.10 16.28
N LYS A 112 -2.05 6.08 17.60
CA LYS A 112 -3.03 6.93 18.31
C LYS A 112 -2.31 8.03 19.03
N ILE A 113 -2.47 9.27 18.53
CA ILE A 113 -1.95 10.44 19.22
C ILE A 113 -2.96 10.83 20.32
N ARG A 114 -2.53 10.71 21.57
CA ARG A 114 -3.27 11.22 22.73
C ARG A 114 -2.37 12.18 23.46
N CYS A 115 -2.71 13.46 23.47
CA CYS A 115 -1.98 14.49 24.17
C CYS A 115 -2.90 15.22 25.17
N SER A 116 -2.27 15.89 26.11
CA SER A 116 -2.97 16.66 27.15
C SER A 116 -3.42 18.05 26.67
N SER A 117 -2.90 18.50 25.52
CA SER A 117 -3.14 19.86 25.02
C SER A 117 -4.59 20.08 24.63
N THR A 118 -5.13 21.20 25.09
CA THR A 118 -6.42 21.78 24.65
C THR A 118 -6.22 22.91 23.64
N GLU A 119 -4.97 23.26 23.34
CA GLU A 119 -4.63 24.26 22.33
C GLU A 119 -4.58 23.62 20.93
N TYR A 120 -5.44 24.10 20.04
CA TYR A 120 -5.52 23.65 18.66
C TYR A 120 -5.10 24.76 17.71
N MET A 121 -4.17 24.48 16.82
CA MET A 121 -3.72 25.40 15.79
C MET A 121 -4.04 24.86 14.39
N THR A 122 -4.24 25.76 13.43
CA THR A 122 -4.38 25.36 12.02
C THR A 122 -3.03 24.98 11.46
N LEU A 123 -3.02 24.10 10.46
CA LEU A 123 -1.77 23.74 9.78
C LEU A 123 -1.09 24.97 9.14
N ASP A 124 -1.85 25.96 8.69
CA ASP A 124 -1.32 27.19 8.11
C ASP A 124 -0.55 28.03 9.15
N ASN A 125 -0.89 27.95 10.45
CA ASN A 125 -0.20 28.67 11.51
C ASN A 125 1.11 27.99 11.97
N ILE A 126 1.26 26.71 11.71
CA ILE A 126 2.41 25.90 12.20
C ILE A 126 3.28 25.36 11.08
N SER A 127 2.99 25.73 9.82
CA SER A 127 3.76 25.24 8.67
C SER A 127 3.72 26.22 7.49
N ILE A 128 4.64 25.99 6.56
CA ILE A 128 4.71 26.68 5.27
C ILE A 128 4.19 25.73 4.20
N PHE A 129 3.21 26.19 3.44
CA PHE A 129 2.70 25.47 2.28
C PHE A 129 3.42 25.88 1.00
N LYS A 130 3.75 24.89 0.17
CA LYS A 130 4.40 25.11 -1.13
C LYS A 130 5.68 25.97 -0.98
N PRO A 131 6.74 25.45 -0.35
CA PRO A 131 8.03 26.14 -0.26
C PRO A 131 8.51 26.66 -1.60
N SER A 132 9.21 27.80 -1.58
CA SER A 132 9.61 28.49 -2.81
C SER A 132 10.77 27.79 -3.51
N LYS A 133 10.73 27.67 -4.83
CA LYS A 133 11.86 27.21 -5.66
C LYS A 133 13.04 28.19 -5.67
N GLU A 134 12.85 29.42 -5.18
CA GLU A 134 13.94 30.38 -4.98
C GLU A 134 15.04 29.85 -4.05
N GLU A 135 14.68 28.92 -3.15
CA GLU A 135 15.65 28.24 -2.26
C GLU A 135 16.73 27.45 -3.03
N VAL A 136 16.47 27.09 -4.28
CA VAL A 136 17.36 26.27 -5.11
C VAL A 136 17.75 26.95 -6.44
N LYS A 137 17.50 28.26 -6.58
CA LYS A 137 17.75 28.99 -7.83
C LYS A 137 19.23 29.03 -8.23
N ASP A 138 20.11 29.12 -7.23
CA ASP A 138 21.54 29.26 -7.43
C ASP A 138 22.27 27.89 -7.47
N ILE A 139 21.54 26.78 -7.41
CA ILE A 139 22.08 25.43 -7.52
C ILE A 139 22.43 25.16 -8.99
N SER A 140 23.63 24.62 -9.24
CA SER A 140 24.09 24.27 -10.59
C SER A 140 23.14 23.30 -11.28
N ASP A 141 22.87 23.54 -12.56
CA ASP A 141 21.98 22.75 -13.40
C ASP A 141 22.38 21.28 -13.52
N ASP A 142 23.67 20.95 -13.36
CA ASP A 142 24.17 19.57 -13.37
C ASP A 142 24.04 18.85 -12.03
N THR A 143 23.56 19.52 -10.97
CA THR A 143 23.40 18.90 -9.66
C THR A 143 22.31 17.84 -9.70
N PHE A 144 22.62 16.63 -9.22
CA PHE A 144 21.63 15.58 -9.06
C PHE A 144 20.76 15.83 -7.83
N VAL A 145 19.48 15.56 -7.96
CA VAL A 145 18.47 15.69 -6.92
C VAL A 145 17.54 14.50 -6.94
N SER A 146 16.91 14.21 -5.84
CA SER A 146 15.93 13.12 -5.76
C SER A 146 14.68 13.45 -6.57
N PHE A 147 14.20 12.46 -7.34
CA PHE A 147 12.90 12.53 -8.02
C PHE A 147 11.91 11.54 -7.40
N VAL A 148 10.73 12.03 -7.05
CA VAL A 148 9.71 11.26 -6.31
C VAL A 148 8.39 11.25 -7.09
N PRO A 149 8.15 10.23 -7.93
CA PRO A 149 6.86 10.06 -8.58
C PRO A 149 5.78 9.65 -7.56
N MET A 150 4.50 9.84 -7.91
CA MET A 150 3.36 9.53 -7.04
C MET A 150 3.34 8.06 -6.56
N ALA A 151 3.92 7.15 -7.32
CA ALA A 151 3.99 5.72 -6.97
C ALA A 151 4.91 5.44 -5.79
N THR A 152 5.88 6.33 -5.50
CA THR A 152 6.82 6.18 -4.38
C THR A 152 6.13 6.34 -3.03
N LEU A 153 5.11 7.21 -2.93
CA LEU A 153 4.37 7.38 -1.68
C LEU A 153 3.49 6.16 -1.43
N ASN A 154 3.59 5.63 -0.23
CA ASN A 154 2.71 4.58 0.27
C ASN A 154 1.73 5.13 1.32
N THR A 155 0.91 4.27 1.90
CA THR A 155 -0.12 4.64 2.88
C THR A 155 0.25 4.29 4.31
N PHE A 156 1.42 3.68 4.54
CA PHE A 156 1.73 3.05 5.83
C PHE A 156 2.99 3.60 6.48
N ASP A 157 3.98 4.02 5.69
CA ASP A 157 5.26 4.46 6.23
C ASP A 157 5.30 5.98 6.30
N ALA A 158 5.62 6.52 7.48
CA ALA A 158 5.75 7.95 7.67
C ALA A 158 6.85 8.57 6.80
N ALA A 159 7.94 7.84 6.56
CA ALA A 159 9.03 8.27 5.72
C ALA A 159 9.13 7.42 4.46
N PHE A 160 9.52 8.02 3.35
CA PHE A 160 9.86 7.35 2.12
C PHE A 160 11.30 7.64 1.72
N SER A 161 11.91 6.73 0.97
CA SER A 161 13.21 6.94 0.32
C SER A 161 13.01 7.11 -1.18
N ALA A 162 13.60 8.15 -1.75
CA ALA A 162 13.62 8.34 -3.19
C ALA A 162 14.49 7.25 -3.84
N THR A 163 14.01 6.69 -4.94
CA THR A 163 14.71 5.63 -5.68
C THR A 163 15.23 6.10 -7.03
N GLU A 164 14.95 7.34 -7.40
CA GLU A 164 15.28 7.94 -8.67
C GLU A 164 16.00 9.28 -8.47
N GLU A 165 17.03 9.51 -9.26
CA GLU A 165 17.77 10.78 -9.29
C GLU A 165 17.68 11.40 -10.67
N ARG A 166 17.61 12.73 -10.74
CA ARG A 166 17.60 13.51 -11.97
C ARG A 166 18.48 14.75 -11.80
N LYS A 167 18.98 15.30 -12.91
CA LYS A 167 19.58 16.63 -12.88
C LYS A 167 18.53 17.68 -12.54
N ILE A 168 18.92 18.69 -11.76
CA ILE A 168 17.98 19.73 -11.34
C ILE A 168 17.44 20.51 -12.54
N SER A 169 18.24 20.67 -13.63
CA SER A 169 17.80 21.24 -14.90
C SER A 169 16.54 20.57 -15.46
N ASP A 170 16.44 19.25 -15.32
CA ASP A 170 15.35 18.46 -15.91
C ASP A 170 14.04 18.54 -15.10
N VAL A 171 14.15 18.96 -13.83
CA VAL A 171 13.01 18.92 -12.89
C VAL A 171 12.65 20.27 -12.29
N ARG A 172 13.48 21.29 -12.46
CA ARG A 172 13.24 22.65 -11.96
C ARG A 172 11.91 23.24 -12.45
N THR A 173 11.51 22.87 -13.69
CA THR A 173 10.24 23.26 -14.30
C THR A 173 9.30 22.07 -14.37
N GLY A 174 7.99 22.30 -14.22
CA GLY A 174 6.98 21.24 -14.38
C GLY A 174 6.78 20.31 -13.20
N PHE A 175 7.61 20.38 -12.16
CA PHE A 175 7.52 19.50 -10.97
C PHE A 175 7.43 20.31 -9.67
N THR A 176 6.97 19.68 -8.61
CA THR A 176 6.85 20.28 -7.27
C THR A 176 8.16 20.12 -6.52
N TYR A 177 8.69 21.21 -5.98
CA TYR A 177 9.90 21.25 -5.15
C TYR A 177 9.59 20.94 -3.70
N PHE A 178 10.49 20.23 -3.05
CA PHE A 178 10.54 19.99 -1.60
C PHE A 178 11.98 19.66 -1.16
N LYS A 179 12.21 19.61 0.14
CA LYS A 179 13.50 19.18 0.72
C LYS A 179 13.31 18.20 1.87
N ASP A 180 14.42 17.73 2.43
CA ASP A 180 14.38 16.87 3.62
C ASP A 180 13.50 17.46 4.72
N ASN A 181 12.72 16.61 5.36
CA ASN A 181 11.73 16.90 6.39
C ASN A 181 10.43 17.58 5.90
N ASP A 182 10.28 17.86 4.61
CA ASP A 182 9.00 18.30 4.08
C ASP A 182 8.04 17.11 3.99
N ILE A 183 6.76 17.36 4.27
CA ILE A 183 5.68 16.39 4.17
C ILE A 183 5.04 16.54 2.79
N LEU A 184 4.92 15.42 2.08
CA LEU A 184 4.21 15.34 0.81
C LEU A 184 2.85 14.71 1.04
N LEU A 185 1.78 15.42 0.74
CA LEU A 185 0.41 14.91 0.75
C LEU A 185 -0.11 14.86 -0.68
N ALA A 186 -0.55 13.71 -1.13
CA ALA A 186 -1.21 13.58 -2.42
C ALA A 186 -2.58 14.25 -2.39
N LYS A 187 -2.88 15.12 -3.35
CA LYS A 187 -4.16 15.84 -3.40
C LYS A 187 -5.21 15.24 -4.34
N ILE A 188 -4.80 14.32 -5.24
CA ILE A 188 -5.64 13.82 -6.33
C ILE A 188 -6.25 12.44 -6.01
N THR A 189 -7.46 12.19 -6.50
CA THR A 189 -8.14 10.86 -6.53
C THR A 189 -7.31 9.82 -7.30
N PRO A 190 -7.20 8.56 -6.82
CA PRO A 190 -7.66 8.05 -5.53
C PRO A 190 -6.60 8.17 -4.43
N CYS A 191 -5.50 8.89 -4.69
CA CYS A 191 -4.33 8.90 -3.82
C CYS A 191 -4.62 9.60 -2.49
N PHE A 192 -5.37 10.71 -2.49
CA PHE A 192 -5.78 11.40 -1.26
C PHE A 192 -6.68 10.52 -0.40
N GLU A 193 -7.72 9.93 -1.00
CA GLU A 193 -8.68 9.08 -0.29
C GLU A 193 -8.04 7.81 0.28
N ASN A 194 -6.93 7.38 -0.33
CA ASN A 194 -6.13 6.27 0.16
C ASN A 194 -5.08 6.70 1.20
N GLY A 195 -5.05 7.98 1.62
CA GLY A 195 -4.11 8.48 2.63
C GLY A 195 -2.65 8.51 2.16
N LYS A 196 -2.38 8.64 0.85
CA LYS A 196 -1.01 8.72 0.36
C LYS A 196 -0.35 10.02 0.80
N ALA A 197 0.55 9.89 1.77
CA ALA A 197 1.40 10.95 2.28
C ALA A 197 2.75 10.37 2.71
N GLY A 198 3.75 11.23 2.95
CA GLY A 198 5.04 10.79 3.49
C GLY A 198 5.96 11.97 3.77
N ILE A 199 6.93 11.75 4.65
CA ILE A 199 7.97 12.73 4.99
C ILE A 199 9.20 12.43 4.15
N ALA A 200 9.69 13.40 3.43
CA ALA A 200 10.91 13.30 2.65
C ALA A 200 12.13 13.12 3.56
N ARG A 201 12.92 12.08 3.31
CA ARG A 201 14.12 11.76 4.09
C ARG A 201 15.26 11.31 3.17
N ASN A 202 16.48 11.65 3.56
CA ASN A 202 17.70 11.22 2.88
C ASN A 202 17.67 11.51 1.37
N LEU A 203 17.20 12.68 1.00
CA LEU A 203 17.18 13.11 -0.40
C LEU A 203 18.61 13.41 -0.87
N THR A 204 18.87 13.13 -2.12
CA THR A 204 20.13 13.50 -2.80
C THR A 204 20.35 15.01 -2.72
N ASN A 205 21.43 15.41 -2.09
CA ASN A 205 21.74 16.81 -1.76
C ASN A 205 20.66 17.53 -0.92
N GLY A 206 19.81 16.76 -0.21
CA GLY A 206 18.69 17.29 0.59
C GLY A 206 17.55 17.88 -0.23
N ILE A 207 17.53 17.68 -1.54
CA ILE A 207 16.63 18.33 -2.50
C ILE A 207 15.81 17.29 -3.22
N GLY A 208 14.50 17.55 -3.33
CA GLY A 208 13.57 16.69 -4.07
C GLY A 208 12.65 17.46 -5.00
N PHE A 209 12.29 16.78 -6.08
CA PHE A 209 11.23 17.20 -6.99
C PHE A 209 10.30 16.02 -7.27
N GLY A 210 9.02 16.30 -7.56
CA GLY A 210 8.07 15.24 -7.82
C GLY A 210 6.77 15.72 -8.43
N SER A 211 5.75 14.89 -8.31
CA SER A 211 4.44 15.14 -8.92
C SER A 211 3.87 16.51 -8.58
N THR A 212 3.27 17.19 -9.56
CA THR A 212 2.50 18.43 -9.35
C THR A 212 1.22 18.19 -8.53
N GLU A 213 0.87 16.96 -8.29
CA GLU A 213 -0.27 16.56 -7.47
C GLU A 213 0.08 16.42 -5.97
N TYR A 214 1.26 16.92 -5.54
CA TYR A 214 1.61 17.03 -4.14
C TYR A 214 1.21 18.39 -3.55
N ILE A 215 0.67 18.38 -2.34
CA ILE A 215 0.71 19.48 -1.40
C ILE A 215 1.96 19.27 -0.55
N VAL A 216 2.88 20.23 -0.57
CA VAL A 216 4.08 20.20 0.26
C VAL A 216 3.83 21.03 1.50
N ILE A 217 4.07 20.44 2.67
CA ILE A 217 3.90 21.05 3.99
C ILE A 217 5.23 21.00 4.71
N ARG A 218 5.80 22.16 5.02
CA ARG A 218 7.02 22.31 5.79
C ARG A 218 6.70 22.73 7.21
N ALA A 219 6.97 21.87 8.17
CA ALA A 219 6.72 22.16 9.57
C ALA A 219 7.57 23.35 10.07
N ASN A 220 6.98 24.21 10.88
CA ASN A 220 7.72 25.14 11.73
C ASN A 220 8.28 24.35 12.93
N THR A 221 9.52 23.93 12.83
CA THR A 221 10.16 23.04 13.82
C THR A 221 10.36 23.66 15.20
N SER A 222 10.13 24.98 15.34
CA SER A 222 10.08 25.62 16.66
C SER A 222 8.76 25.34 17.41
N LEU A 223 7.72 24.84 16.73
CA LEU A 223 6.39 24.59 17.27
C LEU A 223 6.00 23.10 17.15
N VAL A 224 6.38 22.45 16.06
CA VAL A 224 5.86 21.12 15.74
C VAL A 224 6.87 20.27 14.95
N TYR A 225 6.93 18.97 15.27
CA TYR A 225 7.69 18.00 14.47
C TYR A 225 6.95 17.66 13.17
N PRO A 226 7.65 17.39 12.05
CA PRO A 226 7.03 16.92 10.80
C PRO A 226 6.16 15.67 11.01
N GLU A 227 6.64 14.71 11.81
CA GLU A 227 5.91 13.49 12.16
C GLU A 227 4.59 13.78 12.88
N TRP A 228 4.55 14.84 13.72
CA TRP A 228 3.33 15.25 14.40
C TRP A 228 2.24 15.65 13.42
N ILE A 229 2.59 16.49 12.44
CA ILE A 229 1.67 16.86 11.35
C ILE A 229 1.29 15.63 10.55
N PHE A 230 2.27 14.81 10.14
CA PHE A 230 2.04 13.61 9.32
C PHE A 230 0.99 12.68 9.93
N TYR A 231 1.13 12.33 11.21
CA TYR A 231 0.17 11.43 11.86
C TYR A 231 -1.23 12.04 12.00
N HIS A 232 -1.37 13.35 12.09
CA HIS A 232 -2.68 14.00 12.13
C HIS A 232 -3.36 14.09 10.76
N ILE A 233 -2.60 14.31 9.68
CA ILE A 233 -3.17 14.34 8.33
C ILE A 233 -3.36 12.95 7.72
N ASN A 234 -2.95 11.91 8.42
CA ASN A 234 -3.13 10.52 7.99
C ASN A 234 -4.19 9.78 8.82
N THR A 235 -5.04 10.52 9.51
CA THR A 235 -6.18 9.96 10.25
C THR A 235 -7.40 9.79 9.37
N PRO A 236 -8.27 8.81 9.67
CA PRO A 236 -9.55 8.66 8.97
C PRO A 236 -10.39 9.95 9.00
N GLU A 237 -10.39 10.69 10.11
CA GLU A 237 -11.13 11.93 10.28
C GLU A 237 -10.67 13.01 9.30
N PHE A 238 -9.37 13.16 9.10
CA PHE A 238 -8.81 14.09 8.12
C PHE A 238 -9.17 13.70 6.69
N ILE A 239 -9.00 12.42 6.34
CA ILE A 239 -9.26 11.94 4.99
C ILE A 239 -10.75 12.03 4.64
N GLU A 240 -11.64 11.53 5.52
CA GLU A 240 -13.10 11.60 5.30
C GLU A 240 -13.60 13.04 5.26
N GLY A 241 -13.11 13.90 6.17
CA GLY A 241 -13.43 15.31 6.13
C GLY A 241 -13.00 15.98 4.82
N GLY A 242 -11.82 15.64 4.30
CA GLY A 242 -11.30 16.17 3.04
C GLY A 242 -12.10 15.75 1.80
N ARG A 243 -12.69 14.55 1.80
CA ARG A 243 -13.54 14.07 0.69
C ARG A 243 -14.68 15.03 0.37
N ALA A 244 -15.29 15.66 1.36
CA ALA A 244 -16.37 16.63 1.17
C ALA A 244 -15.90 17.92 0.45
N PHE A 245 -14.60 18.20 0.45
CA PHE A 245 -13.97 19.35 -0.18
C PHE A 245 -13.20 19.01 -1.46
N MET A 246 -13.43 17.82 -2.03
CA MET A 246 -12.83 17.46 -3.30
C MET A 246 -13.62 18.04 -4.47
N THR A 247 -12.91 18.63 -5.42
CA THR A 247 -13.47 19.24 -6.62
C THR A 247 -12.79 18.72 -7.89
N GLY A 248 -13.51 18.72 -9.01
CA GLY A 248 -13.03 18.23 -10.31
C GLY A 248 -13.96 17.19 -10.93
N THR A 249 -13.55 16.63 -12.06
CA THR A 249 -14.30 15.57 -12.76
C THR A 249 -14.11 14.22 -12.05
N ALA A 250 -15.08 13.33 -12.19
CA ALA A 250 -15.02 11.98 -11.61
C ALA A 250 -13.71 11.28 -12.00
N GLY A 251 -13.02 10.72 -11.00
CA GLY A 251 -11.70 10.06 -11.18
C GLY A 251 -10.49 11.01 -11.25
N GLN A 252 -10.71 12.33 -11.24
CA GLN A 252 -9.64 13.35 -11.24
C GLN A 252 -9.95 14.50 -10.27
N GLN A 253 -10.61 14.21 -9.19
CA GLN A 253 -10.90 15.21 -8.14
C GLN A 253 -9.63 15.51 -7.32
N ARG A 254 -9.60 16.70 -6.74
CA ARG A 254 -8.51 17.18 -5.88
C ARG A 254 -9.07 17.80 -4.62
N VAL A 255 -8.48 17.47 -3.48
CA VAL A 255 -8.83 18.12 -2.22
C VAL A 255 -8.45 19.60 -2.27
N ASP A 256 -9.33 20.45 -1.72
CA ASP A 256 -9.05 21.88 -1.61
C ASP A 256 -7.90 22.12 -0.62
N ILE A 257 -6.90 22.86 -1.03
CA ILE A 257 -5.76 23.22 -0.19
C ILE A 257 -6.21 24.02 1.05
N ASN A 258 -7.29 24.79 0.96
CA ASN A 258 -7.81 25.54 2.11
C ASN A 258 -8.36 24.61 3.19
N TYR A 259 -8.97 23.48 2.82
CA TYR A 259 -9.33 22.45 3.79
C TYR A 259 -8.08 21.99 4.56
N VAL A 260 -7.01 21.66 3.87
CA VAL A 260 -5.76 21.20 4.49
C VAL A 260 -5.16 22.28 5.38
N LYS A 261 -5.08 23.52 4.89
CA LYS A 261 -4.54 24.67 5.63
C LYS A 261 -5.31 24.99 6.92
N GLN A 262 -6.64 24.93 6.86
CA GLN A 262 -7.51 25.26 7.99
C GLN A 262 -7.75 24.07 8.93
N TYR A 263 -7.22 22.87 8.61
CA TYR A 263 -7.34 21.74 9.50
C TYR A 263 -6.62 22.00 10.82
N ARG A 264 -7.30 21.74 11.93
CA ARG A 264 -6.81 22.05 13.28
C ARG A 264 -6.30 20.78 13.96
N ILE A 265 -5.09 20.85 14.48
CA ILE A 265 -4.49 19.78 15.28
C ILE A 265 -4.07 20.31 16.66
N PRO A 266 -4.04 19.47 17.70
CA PRO A 266 -3.50 19.85 18.99
C PRO A 266 -1.98 20.07 18.88
N VAL A 267 -1.48 21.12 19.55
CA VAL A 267 -0.04 21.46 19.53
C VAL A 267 0.47 21.57 20.98
N PRO A 268 0.78 20.42 21.62
CA PRO A 268 1.43 20.42 22.92
C PRO A 268 2.89 20.88 22.83
N PRO A 269 3.57 21.15 23.96
CA PRO A 269 5.00 21.43 23.96
C PRO A 269 5.82 20.35 23.24
N LEU A 270 6.93 20.75 22.59
CA LEU A 270 7.79 19.85 21.79
C LEU A 270 8.26 18.61 22.58
N GLU A 271 8.48 18.73 23.89
CA GLU A 271 8.85 17.58 24.73
C GLU A 271 7.75 16.52 24.81
N GLU A 272 6.48 16.94 24.90
CA GLU A 272 5.35 16.01 24.91
C GLU A 272 5.16 15.38 23.54
N GLN A 273 5.25 16.20 22.45
CA GLN A 273 5.23 15.68 21.09
C GLN A 273 6.30 14.60 20.90
N LYS A 274 7.54 14.91 21.28
CA LYS A 274 8.68 13.98 21.15
C LYS A 274 8.42 12.65 21.89
N LYS A 275 7.95 12.71 23.12
CA LYS A 275 7.65 11.52 23.92
C LYS A 275 6.62 10.61 23.24
N ILE A 276 5.56 11.21 22.68
CA ILE A 276 4.51 10.48 21.98
C ILE A 276 5.05 9.89 20.66
N LEU A 277 5.83 10.67 19.91
CA LEU A 277 6.45 10.21 18.67
C LEU A 277 7.48 9.11 18.89
N ASP A 278 8.27 9.19 19.94
CA ASP A 278 9.23 8.12 20.32
C ASP A 278 8.47 6.81 20.66
N GLN A 279 7.34 6.90 21.35
CA GLN A 279 6.49 5.74 21.61
C GLN A 279 5.91 5.14 20.33
N ILE A 280 5.37 5.96 19.41
CA ILE A 280 4.86 5.51 18.11
C ILE A 280 5.97 4.82 17.31
N SER A 281 7.17 5.42 17.29
CA SER A 281 8.34 4.85 16.61
C SER A 281 8.72 3.48 17.18
N TYR A 282 8.68 3.34 18.51
CA TYR A 282 8.92 2.06 19.20
C TYR A 282 7.87 1.03 18.81
N GLU A 283 6.57 1.37 18.87
CA GLU A 283 5.48 0.49 18.46
C GLU A 283 5.63 0.04 17.00
N GLN A 284 5.97 0.95 16.10
CA GLN A 284 6.23 0.62 14.68
C GLN A 284 7.41 -0.34 14.53
N SER A 285 8.47 -0.17 15.32
CA SER A 285 9.61 -1.08 15.30
C SER A 285 9.26 -2.52 15.69
N LEU A 286 8.26 -2.71 16.55
CA LEU A 286 7.73 -4.03 16.93
C LEU A 286 6.85 -4.66 15.85
N ILE A 287 6.25 -3.84 15.00
CA ILE A 287 5.31 -4.29 13.96
C ILE A 287 6.02 -4.54 12.62
N GLU A 288 7.09 -3.80 12.33
CA GLU A 288 7.85 -3.93 11.09
C GLU A 288 8.30 -5.38 10.77
N PRO A 289 8.72 -6.21 11.75
CA PRO A 289 8.98 -7.63 11.50
C PRO A 289 7.82 -8.40 10.87
N SER A 290 6.57 -7.96 11.05
CA SER A 290 5.41 -8.59 10.41
C SER A 290 5.47 -8.54 8.89
N LYS A 291 6.04 -7.49 8.29
CA LYS A 291 6.29 -7.40 6.85
C LYS A 291 7.27 -8.48 6.39
N GLN A 292 8.31 -8.74 7.19
CA GLN A 292 9.28 -9.80 6.90
C GLN A 292 8.64 -11.20 7.02
N LEU A 293 7.78 -11.42 8.03
CA LEU A 293 7.04 -12.67 8.15
C LEU A 293 6.19 -12.94 6.90
N ILE A 294 5.44 -11.96 6.42
CA ILE A 294 4.64 -12.08 5.20
C ILE A 294 5.54 -12.48 4.02
N LYS A 295 6.66 -11.78 3.81
CA LYS A 295 7.58 -12.07 2.70
C LYS A 295 8.14 -13.48 2.76
N VAL A 296 8.69 -13.86 3.92
CA VAL A 296 9.35 -15.16 4.11
C VAL A 296 8.37 -16.32 3.98
N PHE A 297 7.21 -16.23 4.65
CA PHE A 297 6.25 -17.35 4.63
C PHE A 297 5.47 -17.44 3.31
N THR A 298 5.25 -16.34 2.61
CA THR A 298 4.74 -16.39 1.23
C THR A 298 5.72 -17.12 0.31
N ALA A 299 7.02 -16.81 0.40
CA ALA A 299 8.05 -17.51 -0.37
C ALA A 299 8.12 -19.01 -0.01
N LYS A 300 7.98 -19.38 1.27
CA LYS A 300 7.93 -20.79 1.68
C LYS A 300 6.73 -21.53 1.10
N ILE A 301 5.56 -20.91 1.04
CA ILE A 301 4.37 -21.49 0.40
C ILE A 301 4.66 -21.75 -1.09
N GLU A 302 5.23 -20.77 -1.79
CA GLU A 302 5.59 -20.91 -3.21
C GLU A 302 6.62 -22.00 -3.44
N THR A 303 7.67 -22.05 -2.61
CA THR A 303 8.69 -23.11 -2.67
C THR A 303 8.06 -24.49 -2.45
N ARG A 304 7.23 -24.64 -1.42
CA ARG A 304 6.59 -25.94 -1.14
C ARG A 304 5.69 -26.41 -2.28
N ILE A 305 4.99 -25.48 -2.93
CA ILE A 305 4.19 -25.79 -4.12
C ILE A 305 5.10 -26.21 -5.28
N LYS A 306 6.24 -25.54 -5.54
CA LYS A 306 7.21 -25.90 -6.59
C LYS A 306 7.79 -27.29 -6.37
N GLU A 307 8.15 -27.64 -5.14
CA GLU A 307 8.63 -28.99 -4.81
C GLU A 307 7.60 -30.08 -5.18
N VAL A 308 6.32 -29.81 -5.03
CA VAL A 308 5.25 -30.72 -5.47
C VAL A 308 5.26 -30.92 -7.00
N TRP A 309 5.66 -29.87 -7.73
CA TRP A 309 5.82 -29.94 -9.19
C TRP A 309 7.15 -30.60 -9.63
N GLY A 310 8.07 -30.85 -8.70
CA GLY A 310 9.40 -31.41 -8.99
C GLY A 310 10.40 -30.34 -9.48
N GLU A 311 10.16 -29.07 -9.09
CA GLU A 311 10.98 -27.90 -9.45
C GLU A 311 11.90 -27.47 -8.29
#